data_c2007931cbdc7fdb6ba23884aae06717
#
_entry.id   c2007931cbdc7fdb6ba23884aae06717
#
_cell.length_a   1.000
_cell.length_b   1.000
_cell.length_c   1.000
_cell.angle_alpha   90.00
_cell.angle_beta   90.00
_cell.angle_gamma   90.00
#
_symmetry.space_group_name_H-M   'P 1'
#
loop_
_entity.id
_entity.type
_entity.pdbx_description
1 polymer ?
#
loop_
_entity_poly.entity_id
_entity_poly.type
_entity_poly.pdbx_seq_one_letter_code
_entity_poly.pdbx_strand_id
1 'polypeptide(L)'
;MRLKIQAVIMMIAPLGFITGAIAADSDDLQRLLTTNQCPGCDLRGADLSAAQLSGANLFQADLGGAILRQADLRSANLQEANLYNADLGGASLAASNLFKANLHHANLQRADLREADLGQAMLGRVDLRRADLRDANLFQANLGQAYLEESDLMNSNLQRAFLFRANLERANLTGANLLGADLRGANFSDADLTGASLVGAALNDTNINRAQLSNTNLSGALLQGTTLGPVVCIIDQSVNCAAPPAPPPPLLPADFWDD
;
A
#
# COMPACT_ATOMS: atom_id res chain seq x y z
N MET A 1 -17.94 -19.95 24.15
CA MET A 1 -17.43 -19.02 23.15
C MET A 1 -17.90 -17.56 23.35
N ARG A 2 -18.43 -17.21 24.54
CA ARG A 2 -18.92 -15.85 24.88
C ARG A 2 -18.02 -15.07 25.87
N LEU A 3 -16.86 -15.64 26.28
CA LEU A 3 -16.05 -15.07 27.37
C LEU A 3 -14.92 -14.14 26.93
N LYS A 4 -14.64 -13.98 25.62
CA LYS A 4 -13.56 -13.13 25.13
C LYS A 4 -13.97 -11.69 24.78
N ILE A 5 -15.26 -11.39 24.70
CA ILE A 5 -15.77 -10.05 24.31
C ILE A 5 -15.78 -9.09 25.51
N GLN A 6 -15.88 -9.61 26.76
CA GLN A 6 -15.92 -8.76 27.95
C GLN A 6 -14.57 -8.14 28.36
N ALA A 7 -13.44 -8.67 27.87
CA ALA A 7 -12.12 -8.16 28.25
C ALA A 7 -11.71 -6.86 27.50
N VAL A 8 -12.30 -6.59 26.33
CA VAL A 8 -11.99 -5.40 25.52
C VAL A 8 -12.79 -4.18 26.00
N ILE A 9 -13.96 -4.37 26.61
CA ILE A 9 -14.83 -3.28 27.08
C ILE A 9 -14.31 -2.61 28.36
N MET A 10 -13.38 -3.23 29.09
CA MET A 10 -12.88 -2.70 30.38
C MET A 10 -11.68 -1.75 30.28
N MET A 11 -11.17 -1.44 29.08
CA MET A 11 -10.08 -0.47 28.89
C MET A 11 -10.52 0.86 28.30
N ILE A 12 -11.79 1.23 28.40
CA ILE A 12 -12.18 2.62 28.18
C ILE A 12 -11.79 3.38 29.42
N ALA A 13 -10.57 3.96 29.43
CA ALA A 13 -10.11 4.85 30.48
C ALA A 13 -11.10 6.04 30.63
N PRO A 14 -11.31 6.57 31.84
CA PRO A 14 -12.22 7.67 32.03
C PRO A 14 -11.74 8.90 31.27
N LEU A 15 -12.68 9.53 30.56
CA LEU A 15 -12.57 10.76 29.79
C LEU A 15 -11.73 11.83 30.49
N GLY A 16 -10.45 11.90 30.18
CA GLY A 16 -9.65 13.11 30.36
C GLY A 16 -9.89 13.99 29.14
N PHE A 17 -10.38 15.19 29.32
CA PHE A 17 -10.55 16.20 28.29
C PHE A 17 -9.23 16.44 27.54
N ILE A 18 -9.08 15.85 26.35
CA ILE A 18 -8.04 16.22 25.40
C ILE A 18 -8.71 17.13 24.38
N THR A 19 -8.38 18.40 24.48
CA THR A 19 -8.82 19.45 23.55
C THR A 19 -8.31 19.13 22.15
N GLY A 20 -9.21 18.84 21.21
CA GLY A 20 -8.95 18.90 19.77
C GLY A 20 -8.88 17.60 18.98
N ALA A 21 -8.92 16.41 19.61
CA ALA A 21 -9.07 15.17 18.85
C ALA A 21 -10.55 14.93 18.53
N ILE A 22 -10.89 14.74 17.25
CA ILE A 22 -12.21 14.25 16.85
C ILE A 22 -12.25 12.79 17.31
N ALA A 23 -13.02 12.49 18.35
CA ALA A 23 -13.19 11.14 18.85
C ALA A 23 -14.21 10.38 17.98
N ALA A 24 -14.03 9.07 17.86
CA ALA A 24 -15.01 8.17 17.25
C ALA A 24 -16.39 8.33 17.87
N ASP A 25 -17.44 8.10 17.09
CA ASP A 25 -18.79 7.96 17.62
C ASP A 25 -18.85 6.71 18.52
N SER A 26 -19.29 6.89 19.77
CA SER A 26 -19.30 5.80 20.76
C SER A 26 -20.26 4.68 20.39
N ASP A 27 -21.38 5.01 19.76
CA ASP A 27 -22.40 4.03 19.35
C ASP A 27 -21.91 3.24 18.14
N ASP A 28 -21.22 3.89 17.21
CA ASP A 28 -20.57 3.25 16.07
C ASP A 28 -19.45 2.31 16.52
N LEU A 29 -18.62 2.76 17.46
CA LEU A 29 -17.56 1.91 18.00
C LEU A 29 -18.15 0.69 18.72
N GLN A 30 -19.18 0.87 19.54
CA GLN A 30 -19.85 -0.26 20.20
C GLN A 30 -20.51 -1.18 19.18
N ARG A 31 -21.15 -0.64 18.14
CA ARG A 31 -21.73 -1.42 17.04
C ARG A 31 -20.68 -2.29 16.36
N LEU A 32 -19.53 -1.73 15.99
CA LEU A 32 -18.43 -2.50 15.42
C LEU A 32 -18.00 -3.65 16.32
N LEU A 33 -17.69 -3.35 17.59
CA LEU A 33 -17.14 -4.33 18.53
C LEU A 33 -18.13 -5.44 18.90
N THR A 34 -19.44 -5.19 18.80
CA THR A 34 -20.48 -6.19 19.17
C THR A 34 -21.00 -6.97 17.98
N THR A 35 -21.08 -6.37 16.80
CA THR A 35 -21.72 -6.98 15.62
C THR A 35 -20.76 -7.29 14.49
N ASN A 36 -19.56 -6.75 14.52
CA ASN A 36 -18.59 -6.77 13.41
C ASN A 36 -19.13 -6.08 12.11
N GLN A 37 -20.18 -5.26 12.24
CA GLN A 37 -20.85 -4.57 11.13
C GLN A 37 -20.88 -3.05 11.38
N CYS A 38 -20.14 -2.30 10.58
CA CYS A 38 -20.03 -0.86 10.73
C CYS A 38 -19.85 -0.11 9.38
N PRO A 39 -20.68 -0.40 8.37
CA PRO A 39 -20.57 0.33 7.11
C PRO A 39 -20.91 1.81 7.33
N GLY A 40 -20.06 2.71 6.81
CA GLY A 40 -20.21 4.15 6.90
C GLY A 40 -20.06 4.74 8.31
N CYS A 41 -19.55 3.98 9.28
CA CYS A 41 -19.36 4.45 10.66
C CYS A 41 -18.30 5.54 10.77
N ASP A 42 -18.49 6.42 11.77
CA ASP A 42 -17.47 7.35 12.22
C ASP A 42 -16.61 6.74 13.33
N LEU A 43 -15.43 6.24 12.91
CA LEU A 43 -14.45 5.61 13.78
C LEU A 43 -13.14 6.41 13.85
N ARG A 44 -13.21 7.71 13.54
CA ARG A 44 -12.03 8.58 13.51
C ARG A 44 -11.33 8.62 14.86
N GLY A 45 -10.01 8.39 14.84
CA GLY A 45 -9.20 8.38 16.05
C GLY A 45 -9.52 7.26 17.03
N ALA A 46 -10.37 6.30 16.69
CA ALA A 46 -10.69 5.16 17.56
C ALA A 46 -9.43 4.35 17.90
N ASP A 47 -9.29 3.93 19.16
CA ASP A 47 -8.29 2.93 19.54
C ASP A 47 -8.88 1.53 19.37
N LEU A 48 -8.48 0.88 18.29
CA LEU A 48 -8.83 -0.49 17.88
C LEU A 48 -7.59 -1.40 17.93
N SER A 49 -6.59 -1.04 18.75
CA SER A 49 -5.36 -1.83 18.89
C SER A 49 -5.68 -3.27 19.30
N ALA A 50 -5.10 -4.23 18.58
CA ALA A 50 -5.30 -5.67 18.76
C ALA A 50 -6.77 -6.13 18.69
N ALA A 51 -7.68 -5.30 18.14
CA ALA A 51 -9.10 -5.66 17.98
C ALA A 51 -9.26 -6.86 17.04
N GLN A 52 -10.23 -7.72 17.36
CA GLN A 52 -10.57 -8.91 16.56
C GLN A 52 -11.68 -8.54 15.56
N LEU A 53 -11.27 -8.06 14.39
CA LEU A 53 -12.16 -7.52 13.33
C LEU A 53 -12.12 -8.39 12.06
N SER A 54 -11.73 -9.67 12.20
CA SER A 54 -11.70 -10.58 11.06
C SER A 54 -13.09 -10.69 10.42
N GLY A 55 -13.18 -10.48 9.10
CA GLY A 55 -14.43 -10.45 8.35
C GLY A 55 -15.35 -9.26 8.68
N ALA A 56 -14.85 -8.23 9.37
CA ALA A 56 -15.66 -7.03 9.67
C ALA A 56 -16.12 -6.34 8.39
N ASN A 57 -17.34 -5.83 8.40
CA ASN A 57 -17.83 -4.94 7.35
C ASN A 57 -17.62 -3.48 7.76
N LEU A 58 -16.59 -2.89 7.18
CA LEU A 58 -16.17 -1.49 7.36
C LEU A 58 -16.29 -0.70 6.04
N PHE A 59 -17.20 -1.14 5.16
CA PHE A 59 -17.45 -0.47 3.88
C PHE A 59 -17.71 1.02 4.09
N GLN A 60 -16.94 1.89 3.42
CA GLN A 60 -17.02 3.35 3.52
C GLN A 60 -16.91 3.92 4.96
N ALA A 61 -16.42 3.16 5.93
CA ALA A 61 -16.21 3.68 7.29
C ALA A 61 -15.10 4.74 7.30
N ASP A 62 -15.25 5.73 8.18
CA ASP A 62 -14.21 6.73 8.43
C ASP A 62 -13.35 6.30 9.63
N LEU A 63 -12.16 5.82 9.32
CA LEU A 63 -11.11 5.37 10.25
C LEU A 63 -9.93 6.37 10.28
N GLY A 64 -10.16 7.61 9.87
CA GLY A 64 -9.12 8.63 9.81
C GLY A 64 -8.40 8.80 11.14
N GLY A 65 -7.08 8.62 11.17
CA GLY A 65 -6.26 8.68 12.37
C GLY A 65 -6.53 7.58 13.41
N ALA A 66 -7.31 6.55 13.10
CA ALA A 66 -7.56 5.44 14.01
C ALA A 66 -6.28 4.64 14.31
N ILE A 67 -6.20 4.05 15.51
CA ILE A 67 -5.09 3.21 15.95
C ILE A 67 -5.53 1.74 15.81
N LEU A 68 -4.98 1.04 14.81
CA LEU A 68 -5.31 -0.34 14.44
C LEU A 68 -4.08 -1.26 14.61
N ARG A 69 -3.14 -0.88 15.46
CA ARG A 69 -1.91 -1.67 15.66
C ARG A 69 -2.24 -3.10 16.04
N GLN A 70 -1.62 -4.07 15.33
CA GLN A 70 -1.80 -5.50 15.58
C GLN A 70 -3.27 -5.96 15.53
N ALA A 71 -4.19 -5.19 14.97
CA ALA A 71 -5.58 -5.60 14.77
C ALA A 71 -5.66 -6.77 13.78
N ASP A 72 -6.59 -7.66 14.01
CA ASP A 72 -6.95 -8.73 13.08
C ASP A 72 -8.08 -8.25 12.15
N LEU A 73 -7.71 -7.84 10.94
CA LEU A 73 -8.61 -7.38 9.88
C LEU A 73 -8.65 -8.36 8.70
N ARG A 74 -8.26 -9.61 8.91
CA ARG A 74 -8.25 -10.61 7.83
C ARG A 74 -9.64 -10.74 7.22
N SER A 75 -9.69 -10.77 5.89
CA SER A 75 -10.93 -10.84 5.12
C SER A 75 -11.96 -9.74 5.44
N ALA A 76 -11.56 -8.64 6.09
CA ALA A 76 -12.44 -7.51 6.36
C ALA A 76 -12.78 -6.77 5.06
N ASN A 77 -13.98 -6.22 4.97
CA ASN A 77 -14.39 -5.33 3.90
C ASN A 77 -14.13 -3.88 4.30
N LEU A 78 -13.04 -3.32 3.79
CA LEU A 78 -12.60 -1.93 3.94
C LEU A 78 -12.75 -1.15 2.62
N GLN A 79 -13.57 -1.65 1.69
CA GLN A 79 -13.77 -1.00 0.40
C GLN A 79 -14.24 0.44 0.61
N GLU A 80 -13.55 1.39 -0.08
CA GLU A 80 -13.80 2.83 0.00
C GLU A 80 -13.71 3.43 1.43
N ALA A 81 -13.16 2.70 2.41
CA ALA A 81 -12.94 3.23 3.75
C ALA A 81 -11.89 4.35 3.75
N ASN A 82 -12.06 5.33 4.62
CA ASN A 82 -11.07 6.36 4.87
C ASN A 82 -10.14 5.92 6.02
N LEU A 83 -8.89 5.60 5.70
CA LEU A 83 -7.81 5.24 6.63
C LEU A 83 -6.69 6.29 6.62
N TYR A 84 -7.01 7.54 6.22
CA TYR A 84 -6.05 8.63 6.18
C TYR A 84 -5.34 8.77 7.52
N ASN A 85 -4.00 8.75 7.50
CA ASN A 85 -3.15 8.88 8.70
C ASN A 85 -3.42 7.83 9.81
N ALA A 86 -4.06 6.70 9.48
CA ALA A 86 -4.31 5.62 10.44
C ALA A 86 -3.02 4.84 10.75
N ASP A 87 -2.94 4.24 11.94
CA ASP A 87 -1.81 3.42 12.36
C ASP A 87 -2.19 1.94 12.38
N LEU A 88 -1.79 1.22 11.34
CA LEU A 88 -2.01 -0.22 11.14
C LEU A 88 -0.71 -1.03 11.33
N GLY A 89 0.25 -0.51 12.10
CA GLY A 89 1.53 -1.17 12.32
C GLY A 89 1.38 -2.60 12.82
N GLY A 90 1.87 -3.58 12.06
CA GLY A 90 1.77 -5.01 12.36
C GLY A 90 0.35 -5.58 12.31
N ALA A 91 -0.64 -4.88 11.76
CA ALA A 91 -1.99 -5.40 11.59
C ALA A 91 -2.01 -6.57 10.57
N SER A 92 -2.96 -7.48 10.75
CA SER A 92 -3.24 -8.56 9.80
C SER A 92 -4.40 -8.17 8.90
N LEU A 93 -4.12 -7.93 7.62
CA LEU A 93 -5.06 -7.53 6.56
C LEU A 93 -5.12 -8.58 5.44
N ALA A 94 -4.64 -9.80 5.70
CA ALA A 94 -4.60 -10.82 4.67
C ALA A 94 -6.00 -11.08 4.08
N ALA A 95 -6.07 -11.14 2.74
CA ALA A 95 -7.31 -11.31 1.96
C ALA A 95 -8.40 -10.26 2.26
N SER A 96 -8.06 -9.09 2.82
CA SER A 96 -9.02 -8.00 3.02
C SER A 96 -9.31 -7.26 1.71
N ASN A 97 -10.48 -6.64 1.63
CA ASN A 97 -10.87 -5.79 0.51
C ASN A 97 -10.65 -4.31 0.88
N LEU A 98 -9.60 -3.72 0.32
CA LEU A 98 -9.22 -2.30 0.43
C LEU A 98 -9.42 -1.55 -0.89
N PHE A 99 -10.24 -2.09 -1.81
CA PHE A 99 -10.47 -1.47 -3.11
C PHE A 99 -10.94 -0.02 -2.95
N LYS A 100 -10.22 0.92 -3.57
CA LYS A 100 -10.44 2.37 -3.47
C LYS A 100 -10.36 2.96 -2.06
N ALA A 101 -9.82 2.26 -1.08
CA ALA A 101 -9.62 2.83 0.26
C ALA A 101 -8.61 3.99 0.22
N ASN A 102 -8.77 4.96 1.11
CA ASN A 102 -7.83 6.04 1.31
C ASN A 102 -6.87 5.70 2.47
N LEU A 103 -5.63 5.33 2.14
CA LEU A 103 -4.55 5.00 3.08
C LEU A 103 -3.42 6.06 3.02
N HIS A 104 -3.72 7.25 2.52
CA HIS A 104 -2.70 8.29 2.39
C HIS A 104 -2.11 8.62 3.77
N HIS A 105 -0.77 8.66 3.88
CA HIS A 105 -0.02 8.82 5.13
C HIS A 105 -0.23 7.73 6.20
N ALA A 106 -0.93 6.65 5.93
CA ALA A 106 -1.11 5.58 6.91
C ALA A 106 0.22 4.86 7.22
N ASN A 107 0.33 4.35 8.44
CA ASN A 107 1.43 3.46 8.85
C ASN A 107 1.00 2.00 8.73
N LEU A 108 1.59 1.25 7.81
CA LEU A 108 1.40 -0.19 7.61
C LEU A 108 2.72 -0.96 7.78
N GLN A 109 3.67 -0.43 8.55
CA GLN A 109 4.92 -1.12 8.77
C GLN A 109 4.69 -2.53 9.31
N ARG A 110 5.31 -3.54 8.67
CA ARG A 110 5.20 -4.95 9.06
C ARG A 110 3.76 -5.50 9.05
N ALA A 111 2.81 -4.84 8.37
CA ALA A 111 1.47 -5.38 8.19
C ALA A 111 1.49 -6.59 7.25
N ASP A 112 0.58 -7.52 7.50
CA ASP A 112 0.31 -8.66 6.62
C ASP A 112 -0.83 -8.30 5.66
N LEU A 113 -0.50 -8.03 4.40
CA LEU A 113 -1.40 -7.65 3.31
C LEU A 113 -1.48 -8.73 2.21
N ARG A 114 -1.09 -9.96 2.53
CA ARG A 114 -1.10 -11.04 1.53
C ARG A 114 -2.49 -11.22 0.95
N GLU A 115 -2.54 -11.35 -0.38
CA GLU A 115 -3.80 -11.55 -1.12
C GLU A 115 -4.83 -10.41 -0.91
N ALA A 116 -4.45 -9.27 -0.30
CA ALA A 116 -5.35 -8.14 -0.13
C ALA A 116 -5.67 -7.46 -1.47
N ASP A 117 -6.89 -6.98 -1.62
CA ASP A 117 -7.29 -6.15 -2.77
C ASP A 117 -7.13 -4.66 -2.45
N LEU A 118 -6.06 -4.07 -2.94
CA LEU A 118 -5.71 -2.64 -2.87
C LEU A 118 -5.93 -1.93 -4.21
N GLY A 119 -6.72 -2.54 -5.11
CA GLY A 119 -6.98 -1.97 -6.43
C GLY A 119 -7.51 -0.54 -6.32
N GLN A 120 -6.90 0.40 -7.07
CA GLN A 120 -7.25 1.83 -7.08
C GLN A 120 -7.18 2.52 -5.69
N ALA A 121 -6.56 1.92 -4.68
CA ALA A 121 -6.38 2.55 -3.38
C ALA A 121 -5.44 3.76 -3.45
N MET A 122 -5.69 4.75 -2.60
CA MET A 122 -4.84 5.92 -2.43
C MET A 122 -3.81 5.63 -1.33
N LEU A 123 -2.58 5.31 -1.71
CA LEU A 123 -1.45 4.91 -0.87
C LEU A 123 -0.31 5.94 -0.90
N GLY A 124 -0.60 7.18 -1.25
CA GLY A 124 0.42 8.22 -1.32
C GLY A 124 1.11 8.43 0.04
N ARG A 125 2.45 8.42 0.04
CA ARG A 125 3.27 8.57 1.27
C ARG A 125 2.96 7.56 2.38
N VAL A 126 2.35 6.44 2.04
CA VAL A 126 2.11 5.34 3.00
C VAL A 126 3.43 4.74 3.46
N ASP A 127 3.49 4.29 4.70
CA ASP A 127 4.64 3.55 5.22
C ASP A 127 4.34 2.04 5.20
N LEU A 128 4.89 1.35 4.21
CA LEU A 128 4.78 -0.10 3.98
C LEU A 128 6.10 -0.83 4.24
N ARG A 129 7.03 -0.23 4.97
CA ARG A 129 8.33 -0.84 5.22
C ARG A 129 8.17 -2.19 5.89
N ARG A 130 8.82 -3.22 5.30
CA ARG A 130 8.76 -4.61 5.78
C ARG A 130 7.36 -5.21 5.81
N ALA A 131 6.39 -4.63 5.10
CA ALA A 131 5.07 -5.23 4.94
C ALA A 131 5.13 -6.43 3.99
N ASP A 132 4.23 -7.38 4.20
CA ASP A 132 4.05 -8.55 3.34
C ASP A 132 2.85 -8.31 2.40
N LEU A 133 3.14 -8.03 1.12
CA LEU A 133 2.17 -7.77 0.06
C LEU A 133 2.17 -8.89 -1.00
N ARG A 134 2.62 -10.09 -0.64
CA ARG A 134 2.67 -11.20 -1.59
C ARG A 134 1.27 -11.49 -2.14
N ASP A 135 1.21 -11.68 -3.45
CA ASP A 135 -0.03 -11.97 -4.17
C ASP A 135 -1.12 -10.88 -4.03
N ALA A 136 -0.79 -9.69 -3.48
CA ALA A 136 -1.74 -8.58 -3.35
C ALA A 136 -2.09 -7.95 -4.70
N ASN A 137 -3.31 -7.46 -4.84
CA ASN A 137 -3.76 -6.70 -5.99
C ASN A 137 -3.61 -5.19 -5.75
N LEU A 138 -2.68 -4.55 -6.45
CA LEU A 138 -2.41 -3.10 -6.42
C LEU A 138 -2.70 -2.47 -7.79
N PHE A 139 -3.62 -3.07 -8.58
CA PHE A 139 -3.99 -2.57 -9.90
C PHE A 139 -4.41 -1.10 -9.83
N GLN A 140 -3.71 -0.23 -10.58
CA GLN A 140 -3.97 1.22 -10.62
C GLN A 140 -3.89 1.91 -9.24
N ALA A 141 -3.30 1.30 -8.23
CA ALA A 141 -3.11 1.95 -6.93
C ALA A 141 -2.14 3.13 -7.03
N ASN A 142 -2.37 4.15 -6.21
CA ASN A 142 -1.49 5.30 -6.11
C ASN A 142 -0.53 5.14 -4.91
N LEU A 143 0.73 4.82 -5.19
CA LEU A 143 1.82 4.63 -4.24
C LEU A 143 2.88 5.76 -4.34
N GLY A 144 2.50 6.91 -4.84
CA GLY A 144 3.44 8.02 -5.00
C GLY A 144 4.13 8.39 -3.69
N GLN A 145 5.47 8.48 -3.72
CA GLN A 145 6.30 8.76 -2.56
C GLN A 145 6.12 7.77 -1.38
N ALA A 146 5.58 6.58 -1.62
CA ALA A 146 5.43 5.54 -0.60
C ALA A 146 6.77 5.00 -0.14
N TYR A 147 6.83 4.54 1.12
CA TYR A 147 7.99 3.85 1.71
C TYR A 147 7.74 2.34 1.69
N LEU A 148 8.49 1.61 0.86
CA LEU A 148 8.35 0.17 0.61
C LEU A 148 9.66 -0.58 0.87
N GLU A 149 10.59 0.02 1.63
CA GLU A 149 11.88 -0.59 1.89
C GLU A 149 11.72 -1.95 2.59
N GLU A 150 12.43 -2.95 2.09
CA GLU A 150 12.42 -4.32 2.60
C GLU A 150 11.02 -4.98 2.58
N SER A 151 10.04 -4.46 1.83
CA SER A 151 8.72 -5.09 1.68
C SER A 151 8.77 -6.30 0.75
N ASP A 152 7.82 -7.22 0.93
CA ASP A 152 7.65 -8.38 0.05
C ASP A 152 6.43 -8.22 -0.87
N LEU A 153 6.69 -7.98 -2.15
CA LEU A 153 5.72 -7.80 -3.22
C LEU A 153 5.73 -8.98 -4.21
N MET A 154 6.24 -10.15 -3.79
CA MET A 154 6.32 -11.32 -4.68
C MET A 154 4.93 -11.60 -5.30
N ASN A 155 4.91 -11.81 -6.63
CA ASN A 155 3.72 -12.08 -7.43
C ASN A 155 2.60 -11.02 -7.36
N SER A 156 2.82 -9.86 -6.75
CA SER A 156 1.80 -8.83 -6.66
C SER A 156 1.43 -8.25 -8.02
N ASN A 157 0.20 -7.76 -8.15
CA ASN A 157 -0.30 -7.09 -9.34
C ASN A 157 -0.20 -5.57 -9.18
N LEU A 158 0.85 -4.97 -9.72
CA LEU A 158 1.10 -3.53 -9.77
C LEU A 158 0.82 -2.94 -11.16
N GLN A 159 0.01 -3.62 -11.98
CA GLN A 159 -0.30 -3.17 -13.33
C GLN A 159 -0.91 -1.77 -13.29
N ARG A 160 -0.29 -0.84 -14.04
CA ARG A 160 -0.67 0.58 -14.12
C ARG A 160 -0.69 1.31 -12.76
N ALA A 161 -0.01 0.79 -11.75
CA ALA A 161 0.15 1.49 -10.48
C ALA A 161 1.05 2.73 -10.64
N PHE A 162 0.85 3.73 -9.77
CA PHE A 162 1.63 4.96 -9.73
C PHE A 162 2.61 4.88 -8.55
N LEU A 163 3.90 4.71 -8.84
CA LEU A 163 5.00 4.62 -7.86
C LEU A 163 6.00 5.78 -8.01
N PHE A 164 5.53 6.93 -8.49
CA PHE A 164 6.39 8.09 -8.66
C PHE A 164 7.14 8.41 -7.36
N ARG A 165 8.49 8.42 -7.44
CA ARG A 165 9.40 8.64 -6.29
C ARG A 165 9.18 7.71 -5.09
N ALA A 166 8.55 6.56 -5.25
CA ALA A 166 8.46 5.56 -4.20
C ALA A 166 9.83 4.99 -3.86
N ASN A 167 10.04 4.60 -2.59
CA ASN A 167 11.27 3.93 -2.18
C ASN A 167 11.04 2.44 -1.99
N LEU A 168 11.61 1.62 -2.89
CA LEU A 168 11.54 0.16 -2.90
C LEU A 168 12.94 -0.46 -2.67
N GLU A 169 13.81 0.24 -1.93
CA GLU A 169 15.14 -0.27 -1.61
C GLU A 169 15.03 -1.63 -0.93
N ARG A 170 15.75 -2.65 -1.46
CA ARG A 170 15.74 -4.03 -0.98
C ARG A 170 14.36 -4.71 -0.95
N ALA A 171 13.36 -4.18 -1.66
CA ALA A 171 12.06 -4.84 -1.79
C ALA A 171 12.19 -6.10 -2.65
N ASN A 172 11.37 -7.11 -2.35
CA ASN A 172 11.22 -8.31 -3.16
C ASN A 172 10.03 -8.16 -4.11
N LEU A 173 10.31 -8.03 -5.42
CA LEU A 173 9.29 -7.95 -6.48
C LEU A 173 9.37 -9.16 -7.42
N THR A 174 9.89 -10.29 -6.94
CA THR A 174 10.01 -11.51 -7.75
C THR A 174 8.65 -11.89 -8.36
N GLY A 175 8.60 -11.99 -9.68
CA GLY A 175 7.39 -12.33 -10.42
C GLY A 175 6.28 -11.26 -10.41
N ALA A 176 6.51 -10.07 -9.85
CA ALA A 176 5.51 -9.01 -9.81
C ALA A 176 5.13 -8.50 -11.21
N ASN A 177 3.88 -8.09 -11.38
CA ASN A 177 3.37 -7.51 -12.63
C ASN A 177 3.30 -5.99 -12.53
N LEU A 178 4.27 -5.29 -13.14
CA LEU A 178 4.35 -3.82 -13.22
C LEU A 178 4.05 -3.31 -14.64
N LEU A 179 3.27 -4.03 -15.43
CA LEU A 179 2.92 -3.64 -16.80
C LEU A 179 2.32 -2.22 -16.82
N GLY A 180 2.96 -1.31 -17.56
CA GLY A 180 2.52 0.07 -17.70
C GLY A 180 2.53 0.90 -16.43
N ALA A 181 3.24 0.48 -15.38
CA ALA A 181 3.37 1.24 -14.14
C ALA A 181 4.19 2.54 -14.34
N ASP A 182 3.88 3.56 -13.57
CA ASP A 182 4.66 4.80 -13.50
C ASP A 182 5.68 4.70 -12.33
N LEU A 183 6.94 4.45 -12.68
CA LEU A 183 8.05 4.24 -11.73
C LEU A 183 9.04 5.42 -11.73
N ARG A 184 8.68 6.55 -12.33
CA ARG A 184 9.59 7.67 -12.52
C ARG A 184 10.16 8.16 -11.19
N GLY A 185 11.49 8.26 -11.13
CA GLY A 185 12.21 8.70 -9.94
C GLY A 185 12.16 7.73 -8.75
N ALA A 186 11.60 6.53 -8.90
CA ALA A 186 11.56 5.53 -7.84
C ALA A 186 12.96 4.98 -7.53
N ASN A 187 13.14 4.46 -6.31
CA ASN A 187 14.38 3.83 -5.86
C ASN A 187 14.19 2.32 -5.72
N PHE A 188 14.82 1.53 -6.59
CA PHE A 188 14.88 0.06 -6.56
C PHE A 188 16.29 -0.45 -6.22
N SER A 189 17.13 0.35 -5.56
CA SER A 189 18.48 -0.11 -5.22
C SER A 189 18.41 -1.38 -4.37
N ASP A 190 19.24 -2.38 -4.75
CA ASP A 190 19.29 -3.70 -4.12
C ASP A 190 17.96 -4.49 -4.15
N ALA A 191 16.93 -4.07 -4.89
CA ALA A 191 15.67 -4.79 -5.00
C ALA A 191 15.79 -6.06 -5.87
N ASP A 192 14.93 -7.05 -5.62
CA ASP A 192 14.83 -8.24 -6.45
C ASP A 192 13.61 -8.14 -7.40
N LEU A 193 13.89 -7.96 -8.69
CA LEU A 193 12.92 -7.90 -9.78
C LEU A 193 12.94 -9.17 -10.65
N THR A 194 13.50 -10.26 -10.13
CA THR A 194 13.64 -11.52 -10.88
C THR A 194 12.28 -12.00 -11.42
N GLY A 195 12.18 -12.18 -12.73
CA GLY A 195 10.96 -12.63 -13.39
C GLY A 195 9.82 -11.60 -13.42
N ALA A 196 10.03 -10.37 -12.92
CA ALA A 196 9.01 -9.33 -12.97
C ALA A 196 8.70 -8.86 -14.40
N SER A 197 7.47 -8.39 -14.64
CA SER A 197 7.05 -7.77 -15.88
C SER A 197 7.00 -6.25 -15.75
N LEU A 198 7.89 -5.54 -16.44
CA LEU A 198 7.92 -4.09 -16.55
C LEU A 198 7.57 -3.62 -17.97
N VAL A 199 6.79 -4.41 -18.71
CA VAL A 199 6.41 -4.10 -20.09
C VAL A 199 5.73 -2.73 -20.14
N GLY A 200 6.30 -1.81 -20.95
CA GLY A 200 5.76 -0.45 -21.12
C GLY A 200 5.79 0.42 -19.86
N ALA A 201 6.49 0.04 -18.80
CA ALA A 201 6.62 0.84 -17.59
C ALA A 201 7.51 2.09 -17.83
N ALA A 202 7.20 3.19 -17.13
CA ALA A 202 8.01 4.40 -17.15
C ALA A 202 9.05 4.37 -16.02
N LEU A 203 10.32 4.13 -16.35
CA LEU A 203 11.45 4.07 -15.42
C LEU A 203 12.37 5.31 -15.52
N ASN A 204 11.90 6.42 -16.07
CA ASN A 204 12.74 7.62 -16.20
C ASN A 204 13.25 8.06 -14.83
N ASP A 205 14.53 8.38 -14.75
CA ASP A 205 15.22 8.83 -13.54
C ASP A 205 15.17 7.82 -12.36
N THR A 206 14.84 6.58 -12.61
CA THR A 206 14.75 5.50 -11.60
C THR A 206 16.15 5.03 -11.19
N ASN A 207 16.36 4.77 -9.91
CA ASN A 207 17.57 4.14 -9.41
C ASN A 207 17.37 2.62 -9.31
N ILE A 208 18.05 1.84 -10.18
CA ILE A 208 18.05 0.36 -10.14
C ILE A 208 19.45 -0.18 -9.83
N ASN A 209 20.27 0.59 -9.11
CA ASN A 209 21.62 0.18 -8.77
C ASN A 209 21.60 -1.11 -7.94
N ARG A 210 22.34 -2.13 -8.38
CA ARG A 210 22.43 -3.48 -7.79
C ARG A 210 21.08 -4.24 -7.72
N ALA A 211 20.03 -3.78 -8.41
CA ALA A 211 18.82 -4.56 -8.52
C ALA A 211 19.05 -5.87 -9.29
N GLN A 212 18.37 -6.94 -8.88
CA GLN A 212 18.40 -8.22 -9.61
C GLN A 212 17.32 -8.19 -10.70
N LEU A 213 17.74 -8.37 -11.96
CA LEU A 213 16.89 -8.28 -13.14
C LEU A 213 16.85 -9.58 -13.95
N SER A 214 17.16 -10.72 -13.33
CA SER A 214 17.16 -12.01 -14.01
C SER A 214 15.76 -12.34 -14.54
N ASN A 215 15.65 -12.60 -15.85
CA ASN A 215 14.36 -12.88 -16.50
C ASN A 215 13.30 -11.75 -16.36
N THR A 216 13.70 -10.54 -16.06
CA THR A 216 12.79 -9.37 -16.02
C THR A 216 12.45 -8.96 -17.45
N ASN A 217 11.15 -8.73 -17.72
CA ASN A 217 10.68 -8.26 -19.03
C ASN A 217 10.56 -6.73 -19.05
N LEU A 218 11.48 -6.06 -19.75
CA LEU A 218 11.54 -4.60 -19.92
C LEU A 218 11.05 -4.14 -21.32
N SER A 219 10.34 -4.98 -22.08
CA SER A 219 9.90 -4.64 -23.43
C SER A 219 9.08 -3.34 -23.45
N GLY A 220 9.52 -2.36 -24.23
CA GLY A 220 8.86 -1.06 -24.34
C GLY A 220 8.96 -0.16 -23.10
N ALA A 221 9.76 -0.52 -22.09
CA ALA A 221 9.98 0.33 -20.94
C ALA A 221 10.79 1.58 -21.27
N LEU A 222 10.50 2.71 -20.59
CA LEU A 222 11.19 3.99 -20.78
C LEU A 222 12.28 4.14 -19.71
N LEU A 223 13.56 4.17 -20.15
CA LEU A 223 14.74 4.09 -19.26
C LEU A 223 15.58 5.38 -19.26
N GLN A 224 15.08 6.50 -19.73
CA GLN A 224 15.86 7.74 -19.79
C GLN A 224 16.25 8.20 -18.37
N GLY A 225 17.54 8.48 -18.15
CA GLY A 225 18.04 8.92 -16.84
C GLY A 225 18.09 7.83 -15.77
N THR A 226 17.71 6.60 -16.08
CA THR A 226 17.78 5.47 -15.15
C THR A 226 19.21 5.21 -14.74
N THR A 227 19.49 5.17 -13.42
CA THR A 227 20.79 4.82 -12.90
C THR A 227 20.97 3.30 -12.90
N LEU A 228 21.68 2.82 -13.92
CA LEU A 228 22.15 1.45 -14.01
C LEU A 228 23.51 1.43 -13.31
N GLY A 229 23.65 0.76 -12.17
CA GLY A 229 24.96 0.46 -11.60
C GLY A 229 25.79 -0.39 -12.58
N PRO A 230 26.94 -0.96 -12.21
CA PRO A 230 27.72 -1.83 -13.07
C PRO A 230 27.00 -3.15 -13.41
N VAL A 231 25.70 -3.14 -13.43
CA VAL A 231 24.88 -4.27 -13.86
C VAL A 231 25.01 -4.40 -15.36
N VAL A 232 25.66 -5.46 -15.75
CA VAL A 232 25.74 -5.96 -17.10
C VAL A 232 24.35 -5.94 -17.70
N CYS A 233 24.14 -5.12 -18.75
CA CYS A 233 23.00 -5.25 -19.63
C CYS A 233 23.06 -6.65 -20.30
N ILE A 234 22.66 -7.68 -19.59
CA ILE A 234 22.18 -8.92 -20.21
C ILE A 234 20.70 -8.73 -20.45
N ILE A 235 20.41 -7.77 -21.28
CA ILE A 235 19.05 -7.51 -21.72
C ILE A 235 19.04 -8.00 -23.17
N ASP A 236 18.16 -8.95 -23.43
CA ASP A 236 17.78 -9.36 -24.77
C ASP A 236 17.73 -8.14 -25.71
N GLN A 237 18.15 -8.29 -26.96
CA GLN A 237 18.35 -7.24 -27.97
C GLN A 237 17.14 -6.35 -28.23
N SER A 238 16.05 -6.46 -27.47
CA SER A 238 14.80 -5.67 -27.59
C SER A 238 14.78 -4.38 -26.78
N VAL A 239 15.77 -4.13 -25.90
CA VAL A 239 15.83 -2.88 -25.12
C VAL A 239 16.61 -1.83 -25.89
N ASN A 240 15.92 -0.91 -26.53
CA ASN A 240 16.53 0.22 -27.20
C ASN A 240 16.91 1.29 -26.16
N CYS A 241 18.14 1.30 -25.71
CA CYS A 241 18.69 2.32 -24.81
C CYS A 241 18.93 3.68 -25.52
N ALA A 242 18.49 3.84 -26.75
CA ALA A 242 18.72 5.02 -27.55
C ALA A 242 17.40 5.63 -28.06
N ALA A 243 17.15 6.83 -27.61
CA ALA A 243 16.17 7.83 -28.03
C ALA A 243 14.78 7.79 -27.37
N PRO A 244 14.31 8.96 -26.90
CA PRO A 244 13.07 9.06 -26.16
C PRO A 244 11.86 9.04 -27.08
N PRO A 245 10.82 8.25 -26.80
CA PRO A 245 9.49 8.59 -27.28
C PRO A 245 8.97 9.82 -26.53
N ALA A 246 8.02 10.53 -27.14
CA ALA A 246 7.37 11.68 -26.52
C ALA A 246 6.79 11.33 -25.14
N PRO A 247 6.83 12.28 -24.16
CA PRO A 247 6.31 12.02 -22.85
C PRO A 247 4.85 11.56 -22.93
N PRO A 248 4.44 10.55 -22.14
CA PRO A 248 3.03 10.23 -22.03
C PRO A 248 2.27 11.47 -21.53
N PRO A 249 1.01 11.66 -21.91
CA PRO A 249 0.21 12.78 -21.42
C PRO A 249 0.19 12.75 -19.89
N PRO A 250 0.16 13.92 -19.22
CA PRO A 250 0.16 14.00 -17.77
C PRO A 250 -1.05 13.24 -17.23
N LEU A 251 -0.81 12.18 -16.49
CA LEU A 251 -1.85 11.29 -15.97
C LEU A 251 -2.62 11.89 -14.78
N LEU A 252 -2.06 12.94 -14.14
CA LEU A 252 -2.74 13.72 -13.10
C LEU A 252 -2.14 15.14 -13.04
N PRO A 253 -2.92 16.19 -12.70
CA PRO A 253 -2.39 17.52 -12.43
C PRO A 253 -1.38 17.51 -11.27
N ALA A 254 -0.41 18.43 -11.32
CA ALA A 254 0.63 18.56 -10.29
C ALA A 254 0.04 18.81 -8.89
N ASP A 255 -1.14 19.36 -8.82
CA ASP A 255 -1.90 19.73 -7.60
C ASP A 255 -2.48 18.51 -6.85
N PHE A 256 -2.39 17.31 -7.42
CA PHE A 256 -2.86 16.07 -6.77
C PHE A 256 -1.93 15.59 -5.63
N TRP A 257 -0.78 16.25 -5.46
CA TRP A 257 0.29 15.84 -4.56
C TRP A 257 0.51 16.80 -3.37
N ASP A 258 -0.18 17.97 -3.35
CA ASP A 258 0.09 19.07 -2.41
C ASP A 258 -0.96 19.25 -1.28
N ASP A 259 -1.89 18.32 -1.08
CA ASP A 259 -2.82 18.33 0.07
C ASP A 259 -2.51 17.21 1.09
#